data_fef4bc44206875d643baa24b05b98776
#
_entry.id   fef4bc44206875d643baa24b05b98776
#
_cell.length_a   1.000
_cell.length_b   1.000
_cell.length_c   1.000
_cell.angle_alpha   90.00
_cell.angle_beta   90.00
_cell.angle_gamma   90.00
#
_symmetry.space_group_name_H-M   'P 1'
#
loop_
_entity.id
_entity.type
_entity.pdbx_description
1 polymer ?
#
loop_
_entity_poly.entity_id
_entity_poly.type
_entity_poly.pdbx_seq_one_letter_code
_entity_poly.pdbx_strand_id
1 'polypeptide(L)'
;MSRIASMSSKRVSYGNCGSALVGNMNSSIVTTERGRTILIQHCISLPRPYSRSFLISGTKGFVQKYPMSHIVLDCCGEEALTGDNLNRILESYKHPIVSMYKQRGEELCGRRWIDYAMDSRLIHCLRNGLPLDMDVYDAAEWSSIVELSQLSADAGGTPIEIPDFTRGDWREFGKHEFYGL
;
A
#
# COMPACT_ATOMS: atom_id res chain seq x y z
N MET A 1 -1.98 -10.89 -6.86
CA MET A 1 -0.86 -10.42 -7.73
C MET A 1 -0.46 -11.55 -8.66
N SER A 2 0.31 -11.32 -9.75
CA SER A 2 0.69 -12.42 -10.67
C SER A 2 2.20 -12.58 -10.84
N ARG A 3 2.92 -11.52 -11.08
CA ARG A 3 4.38 -11.57 -11.28
C ARG A 3 5.06 -10.37 -10.66
N ILE A 4 6.33 -10.55 -10.28
CA ILE A 4 7.22 -9.51 -9.81
C ILE A 4 8.53 -9.55 -10.58
N ALA A 5 8.98 -8.37 -11.04
CA ALA A 5 10.33 -8.16 -11.56
C ALA A 5 11.02 -7.11 -10.71
N SER A 6 12.27 -7.37 -10.30
CA SER A 6 12.96 -6.55 -9.31
C SER A 6 14.42 -6.35 -9.65
N MET A 7 14.92 -5.16 -9.36
CA MET A 7 16.33 -4.81 -9.45
C MET A 7 16.79 -4.14 -8.17
N SER A 8 17.99 -4.50 -7.73
CA SER A 8 18.66 -3.85 -6.60
C SER A 8 19.86 -3.04 -7.07
N SER A 9 20.05 -1.85 -6.48
CA SER A 9 21.28 -1.10 -6.68
C SER A 9 22.48 -1.87 -6.11
N LYS A 10 23.68 -1.56 -6.59
CA LYS A 10 24.89 -2.03 -5.93
C LYS A 10 24.91 -1.52 -4.48
N ARG A 11 25.47 -2.34 -3.60
CA ARG A 11 25.68 -1.97 -2.22
C ARG A 11 26.78 -0.90 -2.14
N VAL A 12 26.46 0.20 -1.51
CA VAL A 12 27.42 1.24 -1.13
C VAL A 12 27.40 1.37 0.38
N SER A 13 28.54 1.28 1.04
CA SER A 13 28.64 1.54 2.48
C SER A 13 28.36 3.02 2.72
N TYR A 14 27.32 3.30 3.50
CA TYR A 14 26.97 4.65 3.92
C TYR A 14 26.86 4.67 5.45
N GLY A 15 27.81 5.35 6.08
CA GLY A 15 27.87 5.42 7.55
C GLY A 15 28.06 4.06 8.23
N ASN A 16 27.59 3.94 9.46
CA ASN A 16 27.64 2.72 10.28
C ASN A 16 26.55 1.69 9.95
N CYS A 17 25.98 1.73 8.76
CA CYS A 17 24.99 0.74 8.36
C CYS A 17 25.66 -0.62 8.21
N GLY A 18 25.31 -1.54 9.10
CA GLY A 18 25.90 -2.88 9.18
C GLY A 18 25.84 -3.68 7.89
N SER A 19 26.29 -4.91 7.92
CA SER A 19 26.43 -5.81 6.77
C SER A 19 25.09 -6.26 6.17
N ALA A 20 24.29 -5.34 5.59
CA ALA A 20 23.12 -5.76 4.82
C ALA A 20 23.58 -6.57 3.59
N LEU A 21 22.97 -7.71 3.37
CA LEU A 21 23.26 -8.60 2.23
C LEU A 21 22.72 -8.06 0.91
N VAL A 22 21.78 -7.12 0.96
CA VAL A 22 21.04 -6.55 -0.17
C VAL A 22 21.57 -5.17 -0.57
N GLY A 23 21.25 -4.71 -1.78
CA GLY A 23 21.57 -3.37 -2.26
C GLY A 23 20.88 -2.25 -1.44
N ASN A 24 21.37 -1.03 -1.60
CA ASN A 24 20.85 0.12 -0.85
C ASN A 24 19.41 0.49 -1.25
N MET A 25 19.01 0.20 -2.48
CA MET A 25 17.68 0.40 -3.00
C MET A 25 17.24 -0.80 -3.81
N ASN A 26 16.06 -1.30 -3.53
CA ASN A 26 15.34 -2.25 -4.37
C ASN A 26 14.18 -1.55 -5.06
N SER A 27 14.00 -1.81 -6.35
CA SER A 27 12.88 -1.35 -7.16
C SER A 27 12.22 -2.54 -7.83
N SER A 28 10.94 -2.72 -7.59
CA SER A 28 10.16 -3.85 -8.08
C SER A 28 8.92 -3.36 -8.82
N ILE A 29 8.58 -4.07 -9.89
CA ILE A 29 7.29 -3.90 -10.59
C ILE A 29 6.51 -5.19 -10.41
N VAL A 30 5.32 -5.07 -9.84
CA VAL A 30 4.37 -6.16 -9.69
C VAL A 30 3.26 -5.99 -10.72
N THR A 31 2.91 -7.06 -11.42
CA THR A 31 1.72 -7.11 -12.26
C THR A 31 0.62 -7.90 -11.57
N THR A 32 -0.62 -7.57 -11.87
CA THR A 32 -1.78 -8.27 -11.32
C THR A 32 -2.52 -9.03 -12.42
N GLU A 33 -3.30 -10.04 -12.06
CA GLU A 33 -4.16 -10.79 -12.97
C GLU A 33 -5.14 -9.91 -13.77
N ARG A 34 -5.48 -8.74 -13.21
CA ARG A 34 -6.39 -7.77 -13.85
C ARG A 34 -5.63 -6.70 -14.66
N GLY A 35 -4.35 -6.93 -14.98
CA GLY A 35 -3.54 -6.04 -15.82
C GLY A 35 -3.12 -4.71 -15.18
N ARG A 36 -3.18 -4.60 -13.85
CA ARG A 36 -2.67 -3.42 -13.12
C ARG A 36 -1.21 -3.63 -12.77
N THR A 37 -0.48 -2.52 -12.63
CA THR A 37 0.91 -2.54 -12.19
C THR A 37 1.06 -1.81 -10.87
N ILE A 38 1.97 -2.31 -10.03
CA ILE A 38 2.34 -1.69 -8.75
C ILE A 38 3.86 -1.50 -8.76
N LEU A 39 4.32 -0.26 -8.61
CA LEU A 39 5.74 0.05 -8.41
C LEU A 39 6.04 0.11 -6.92
N ILE A 40 6.99 -0.70 -6.47
CA ILE A 40 7.45 -0.75 -5.09
C ILE A 40 8.91 -0.34 -5.05
N GLN A 41 9.25 0.62 -4.20
CA GLN A 41 10.62 1.00 -3.90
C GLN A 41 10.90 0.84 -2.42
N HIS A 42 11.96 0.10 -2.08
CA HIS A 42 12.42 -0.08 -0.72
C HIS A 42 13.84 0.45 -0.55
N CYS A 43 13.98 1.44 0.31
CA CYS A 43 15.26 2.09 0.61
C CYS A 43 15.31 2.50 2.08
N ILE A 44 16.23 1.91 2.85
CA ILE A 44 16.39 2.18 4.28
C ILE A 44 17.79 2.73 4.65
N SER A 45 18.72 2.72 3.71
CA SER A 45 20.13 3.01 3.99
C SER A 45 20.65 4.30 3.34
N LEU A 46 19.89 4.90 2.43
CA LEU A 46 20.29 6.15 1.77
C LEU A 46 19.64 7.37 2.43
N PRO A 47 20.29 8.56 2.38
CA PRO A 47 19.76 9.79 2.93
C PRO A 47 18.62 10.33 2.05
N ARG A 48 17.44 9.74 2.22
CA ARG A 48 16.21 10.15 1.51
C ARG A 48 15.18 10.67 2.52
N PRO A 49 14.39 11.68 2.17
CA PRO A 49 13.26 12.07 3.00
C PRO A 49 12.27 10.91 3.11
N TYR A 50 11.61 10.81 4.25
CA TYR A 50 10.56 9.82 4.44
C TYR A 50 9.45 9.99 3.41
N SER A 51 9.14 8.93 2.70
CA SER A 51 8.04 8.88 1.74
C SER A 51 7.55 7.45 1.61
N ARG A 52 6.24 7.27 1.57
CA ARG A 52 5.60 6.02 1.15
C ARG A 52 5.24 6.03 -0.33
N SER A 53 5.75 6.97 -1.11
CA SER A 53 5.34 7.30 -2.48
C SER A 53 3.85 7.65 -2.58
N PHE A 54 2.97 6.72 -2.34
CA PHE A 54 1.52 6.84 -2.27
C PHE A 54 0.96 7.59 -3.49
N LEU A 55 1.14 6.97 -4.65
CA LEU A 55 0.72 7.49 -5.94
C LEU A 55 -0.20 6.46 -6.60
N ILE A 56 -1.37 6.90 -7.04
CA ILE A 56 -2.34 6.07 -7.75
C ILE A 56 -2.74 6.79 -9.02
N SER A 57 -2.57 6.11 -10.16
CA SER A 57 -3.06 6.56 -11.46
C SER A 57 -4.21 5.67 -11.89
N GLY A 58 -5.34 6.25 -12.18
CA GLY A 58 -6.52 5.57 -12.69
C GLY A 58 -7.04 6.20 -13.97
N THR A 59 -8.04 5.60 -14.56
CA THR A 59 -8.66 6.09 -15.81
C THR A 59 -9.47 7.39 -15.64
N LYS A 60 -9.80 7.75 -14.41
CA LYS A 60 -10.62 8.94 -14.09
C LYS A 60 -9.88 9.97 -13.24
N GLY A 61 -8.61 9.74 -12.95
CA GLY A 61 -7.84 10.67 -12.18
C GLY A 61 -6.55 10.10 -11.61
N PHE A 62 -5.83 10.97 -10.95
CA PHE A 62 -4.53 10.75 -10.36
C PHE A 62 -4.54 11.27 -8.93
N VAL A 63 -3.93 10.53 -8.02
CA VAL A 63 -3.74 10.94 -6.63
C VAL A 63 -2.29 10.69 -6.22
N GLN A 64 -1.66 11.68 -5.61
CA GLN A 64 -0.35 11.57 -4.98
C GLN A 64 -0.37 12.23 -3.60
N LYS A 65 0.28 11.61 -2.61
CA LYS A 65 0.36 12.16 -1.24
C LYS A 65 1.70 12.82 -0.94
N TYR A 66 2.79 12.31 -1.46
CA TYR A 66 4.15 12.77 -1.16
C TYR A 66 4.84 13.35 -2.38
N PRO A 67 5.63 14.44 -2.26
CA PRO A 67 5.88 15.25 -1.05
C PRO A 67 4.69 16.13 -0.66
N MET A 68 3.80 16.44 -1.59
CA MET A 68 2.57 17.21 -1.37
C MET A 68 1.37 16.48 -1.95
N SER A 69 0.20 16.73 -1.37
CA SER A 69 -1.04 16.13 -1.87
C SER A 69 -1.44 16.78 -3.20
N HIS A 70 -1.58 15.93 -4.23
CA HIS A 70 -2.07 16.31 -5.55
C HIS A 70 -3.22 15.39 -5.95
N ILE A 71 -4.31 15.96 -6.44
CA ILE A 71 -5.42 15.23 -7.07
C ILE A 71 -5.69 15.90 -8.41
N VAL A 72 -5.70 15.09 -9.46
CA VAL A 72 -6.11 15.50 -10.79
C VAL A 72 -7.33 14.66 -11.17
N LEU A 73 -8.39 15.27 -11.66
CA LEU A 73 -9.59 14.57 -12.11
C LEU A 73 -9.73 14.74 -13.62
N ASP A 74 -10.09 13.69 -14.32
CA ASP A 74 -10.29 13.66 -15.78
C ASP A 74 -11.22 14.78 -16.26
N CYS A 75 -12.28 15.07 -15.50
CA CYS A 75 -13.22 16.16 -15.81
C CYS A 75 -12.66 17.59 -15.65
N CYS A 76 -11.47 17.75 -15.03
CA CYS A 76 -10.86 19.04 -14.72
C CYS A 76 -9.59 19.33 -15.55
N GLY A 77 -9.30 18.48 -16.54
CA GLY A 77 -8.07 18.56 -17.33
C GLY A 77 -6.83 18.12 -16.55
N GLU A 78 -5.66 18.64 -16.91
CA GLU A 78 -4.37 18.25 -16.31
C GLU A 78 -4.01 19.05 -15.04
N GLU A 79 -4.84 20.02 -14.65
CA GLU A 79 -4.55 20.84 -13.49
C GLU A 79 -4.88 20.14 -12.18
N ALA A 80 -3.94 20.20 -11.23
CA ALA A 80 -4.13 19.66 -9.89
C ALA A 80 -5.12 20.52 -9.10
N LEU A 81 -6.01 19.87 -8.38
CA LEU A 81 -6.90 20.54 -7.43
C LEU A 81 -6.07 21.16 -6.29
N THR A 82 -6.37 22.40 -5.94
CA THR A 82 -5.69 23.15 -4.87
C THR A 82 -6.70 23.81 -3.94
N GLY A 83 -6.21 24.26 -2.76
CA GLY A 83 -7.00 25.03 -1.80
C GLY A 83 -8.31 24.36 -1.41
N ASP A 84 -9.40 25.14 -1.43
CA ASP A 84 -10.72 24.66 -0.98
C ASP A 84 -11.31 23.55 -1.87
N ASN A 85 -10.97 23.53 -3.14
CA ASN A 85 -11.41 22.46 -4.05
C ASN A 85 -10.79 21.11 -3.65
N LEU A 86 -9.50 21.10 -3.34
CA LEU A 86 -8.81 19.92 -2.83
C LEU A 86 -9.42 19.45 -1.51
N ASN A 87 -9.61 20.38 -0.55
CA ASN A 87 -10.17 20.06 0.76
C ASN A 87 -11.58 19.48 0.64
N ARG A 88 -12.43 20.06 -0.23
CA ARG A 88 -13.79 19.56 -0.46
C ARG A 88 -13.81 18.13 -0.99
N ILE A 89 -12.92 17.82 -1.95
CA ILE A 89 -12.81 16.46 -2.49
C ILE A 89 -12.31 15.50 -1.41
N LEU A 90 -11.26 15.85 -0.66
CA LEU A 90 -10.76 15.02 0.43
C LEU A 90 -11.83 14.71 1.49
N GLU A 91 -12.63 15.70 1.88
CA GLU A 91 -13.73 15.49 2.83
C GLU A 91 -14.86 14.64 2.24
N SER A 92 -15.21 14.81 0.95
CA SER A 92 -16.28 14.01 0.32
C SER A 92 -15.92 12.53 0.16
N TYR A 93 -14.62 12.20 0.09
CA TYR A 93 -14.11 10.83 0.01
C TYR A 93 -13.55 10.31 1.34
N LYS A 94 -13.78 11.04 2.42
CA LYS A 94 -13.33 10.61 3.74
C LYS A 94 -13.99 9.30 4.15
N HIS A 95 -13.16 8.30 4.42
CA HIS A 95 -13.67 6.99 4.79
C HIS A 95 -14.43 7.04 6.13
N PRO A 96 -15.58 6.38 6.27
CA PRO A 96 -16.39 6.40 7.50
C PRO A 96 -15.62 6.01 8.77
N ILE A 97 -14.65 5.11 8.66
CA ILE A 97 -13.78 4.68 9.78
C ILE A 97 -13.08 5.86 10.47
N VAL A 98 -12.74 6.91 9.71
CA VAL A 98 -12.11 8.11 10.27
C VAL A 98 -13.06 8.82 11.23
N SER A 99 -14.32 8.99 10.83
CA SER A 99 -15.34 9.62 11.65
C SER A 99 -15.68 8.81 12.90
N MET A 100 -15.65 7.46 12.78
CA MET A 100 -16.00 6.57 13.89
C MET A 100 -14.92 6.47 14.96
N TYR A 101 -13.67 6.35 14.54
CA TYR A 101 -12.60 5.94 15.46
C TYR A 101 -11.59 7.03 15.77
N LYS A 102 -11.52 8.11 14.94
CA LYS A 102 -10.47 9.11 15.11
C LYS A 102 -10.52 9.80 16.48
N GLN A 103 -11.66 10.36 16.84
CA GLN A 103 -11.79 11.10 18.10
C GLN A 103 -11.45 10.19 19.29
N ARG A 104 -12.09 9.04 19.40
CA ARG A 104 -11.86 8.09 20.49
C ARG A 104 -10.44 7.54 20.50
N GLY A 105 -9.90 7.25 19.32
CA GLY A 105 -8.53 6.76 19.19
C GLY A 105 -7.49 7.83 19.59
N GLU A 106 -7.71 9.10 19.25
CA GLU A 106 -6.84 10.21 19.67
C GLU A 106 -6.88 10.41 21.20
N GLU A 107 -8.05 10.30 21.83
CA GLU A 107 -8.20 10.36 23.29
C GLU A 107 -7.43 9.21 24.00
N LEU A 108 -7.48 7.99 23.47
CA LEU A 108 -6.90 6.81 24.10
C LEU A 108 -5.43 6.58 23.73
N CYS A 109 -5.04 6.81 22.49
CA CYS A 109 -3.76 6.41 21.89
C CYS A 109 -3.00 7.57 21.23
N GLY A 110 -3.55 8.79 21.25
CA GLY A 110 -2.93 9.96 20.65
C GLY A 110 -2.67 9.76 19.15
N ARG A 111 -1.42 9.97 18.71
CA ARG A 111 -1.02 9.83 17.29
C ARG A 111 -1.21 8.42 16.72
N ARG A 112 -1.39 7.41 17.56
CA ARG A 112 -1.61 6.02 17.18
C ARG A 112 -3.10 5.65 17.04
N TRP A 113 -3.97 6.61 16.85
CA TRP A 113 -5.40 6.36 16.67
C TRP A 113 -5.73 5.41 15.51
N ILE A 114 -4.85 5.32 14.51
CA ILE A 114 -5.00 4.38 13.38
C ILE A 114 -4.86 2.93 13.87
N ASP A 115 -3.91 2.65 14.77
CA ASP A 115 -3.74 1.33 15.37
C ASP A 115 -5.00 0.96 16.16
N TYR A 116 -5.52 1.90 16.96
CA TYR A 116 -6.79 1.73 17.67
C TYR A 116 -7.96 1.41 16.72
N ALA A 117 -8.04 2.11 15.59
CA ALA A 117 -9.10 1.85 14.60
C ALA A 117 -8.96 0.45 13.98
N MET A 118 -7.74 0.04 13.64
CA MET A 118 -7.45 -1.28 13.09
C MET A 118 -7.83 -2.40 14.07
N ASP A 119 -7.38 -2.31 15.31
CA ASP A 119 -7.68 -3.32 16.35
C ASP A 119 -9.17 -3.35 16.68
N SER A 120 -9.83 -2.18 16.74
CA SER A 120 -11.27 -2.10 16.98
C SER A 120 -12.08 -2.78 15.87
N ARG A 121 -11.65 -2.61 14.61
CA ARG A 121 -12.26 -3.28 13.46
C ARG A 121 -12.08 -4.79 13.52
N LEU A 122 -10.87 -5.26 13.79
CA LEU A 122 -10.59 -6.68 13.95
C LEU A 122 -11.50 -7.31 15.01
N ILE A 123 -11.55 -6.70 16.21
CA ILE A 123 -12.39 -7.19 17.31
C ILE A 123 -13.87 -7.16 16.92
N HIS A 124 -14.32 -6.08 16.26
CA HIS A 124 -15.71 -5.98 15.80
C HIS A 124 -16.08 -7.12 14.83
N CYS A 125 -15.25 -7.36 13.81
CA CYS A 125 -15.49 -8.43 12.86
C CYS A 125 -15.53 -9.81 13.53
N LEU A 126 -14.55 -10.12 14.39
CA LEU A 126 -14.48 -11.39 15.10
C LEU A 126 -15.69 -11.62 16.03
N ARG A 127 -16.11 -10.59 16.77
CA ARG A 127 -17.25 -10.69 17.71
C ARG A 127 -18.57 -10.89 17.01
N ASN A 128 -18.71 -10.40 15.79
CA ASN A 128 -19.97 -10.44 15.04
C ASN A 128 -19.97 -11.47 13.90
N GLY A 129 -18.90 -12.29 13.78
CA GLY A 129 -18.79 -13.28 12.71
C GLY A 129 -18.74 -12.65 11.30
N LEU A 130 -18.22 -11.43 11.19
CA LEU A 130 -18.10 -10.72 9.93
C LEU A 130 -16.76 -11.06 9.24
N PRO A 131 -16.69 -10.97 7.91
CA PRO A 131 -15.42 -11.06 7.20
C PRO A 131 -14.41 -10.02 7.72
N LEU A 132 -13.16 -10.41 7.80
CA LEU A 132 -12.07 -9.50 8.17
C LEU A 132 -11.78 -8.51 7.03
N ASP A 133 -11.38 -7.29 7.39
CA ASP A 133 -10.97 -6.27 6.42
C ASP A 133 -9.68 -6.69 5.67
N MET A 134 -8.86 -7.52 6.29
CA MET A 134 -7.67 -8.19 5.74
C MET A 134 -7.58 -9.59 6.34
N ASP A 135 -7.30 -10.57 5.54
CA ASP A 135 -7.20 -11.96 5.96
C ASP A 135 -5.78 -12.55 5.86
N VAL A 136 -5.64 -13.83 6.15
CA VAL A 136 -4.35 -14.52 6.09
C VAL A 136 -3.80 -14.61 4.66
N TYR A 137 -4.65 -14.64 3.66
CA TYR A 137 -4.23 -14.71 2.26
C TYR A 137 -3.66 -13.38 1.80
N ASP A 138 -4.28 -12.24 2.19
CA ASP A 138 -3.71 -10.92 1.98
C ASP A 138 -2.34 -10.79 2.63
N ALA A 139 -2.22 -11.23 3.89
CA ALA A 139 -0.97 -11.20 4.62
C ALA A 139 0.13 -12.04 3.94
N ALA A 140 -0.21 -13.24 3.48
CA ALA A 140 0.73 -14.12 2.77
C ALA A 140 1.17 -13.51 1.44
N GLU A 141 0.22 -12.99 0.65
CA GLU A 141 0.49 -12.38 -0.64
C GLU A 141 1.39 -11.14 -0.51
N TRP A 142 1.12 -10.27 0.44
CA TRP A 142 1.93 -9.06 0.65
C TRP A 142 3.32 -9.38 1.21
N SER A 143 3.41 -10.34 2.12
CA SER A 143 4.69 -10.75 2.71
C SER A 143 5.60 -11.45 1.71
N SER A 144 5.05 -12.17 0.73
CA SER A 144 5.81 -12.87 -0.29
C SER A 144 6.65 -11.92 -1.18
N ILE A 145 6.26 -10.66 -1.29
CA ILE A 145 6.98 -9.64 -2.06
C ILE A 145 8.44 -9.50 -1.60
N VAL A 146 8.70 -9.63 -0.31
CA VAL A 146 10.06 -9.47 0.24
C VAL A 146 11.00 -10.52 -0.34
N GLU A 147 10.63 -11.79 -0.28
CA GLU A 147 11.46 -12.89 -0.78
C GLU A 147 11.50 -12.93 -2.31
N LEU A 148 10.35 -12.81 -2.96
CA LEU A 148 10.26 -12.88 -4.42
C LEU A 148 10.97 -11.71 -5.10
N SER A 149 10.99 -10.52 -4.51
CA SER A 149 11.77 -9.39 -5.02
C SER A 149 13.27 -9.66 -4.94
N GLN A 150 13.73 -10.31 -3.89
CA GLN A 150 15.13 -10.70 -3.76
C GLN A 150 15.51 -11.77 -4.80
N LEU A 151 14.71 -12.82 -4.93
CA LEU A 151 14.93 -13.87 -5.94
C LEU A 151 14.99 -13.30 -7.37
N SER A 152 14.09 -12.38 -7.71
CA SER A 152 14.11 -11.71 -8.99
C SER A 152 15.37 -10.86 -9.20
N ALA A 153 15.78 -10.10 -8.20
CA ALA A 153 16.97 -9.26 -8.26
C ALA A 153 18.25 -10.11 -8.42
N ASP A 154 18.36 -11.22 -7.70
CA ASP A 154 19.48 -12.16 -7.79
C ASP A 154 19.54 -12.86 -9.15
N ALA A 155 18.37 -13.05 -9.80
CA ALA A 155 18.23 -13.55 -11.17
C ALA A 155 18.34 -12.44 -12.24
N GLY A 156 18.92 -11.29 -11.91
CA GLY A 156 19.14 -10.19 -12.86
C GLY A 156 17.87 -9.49 -13.34
N GLY A 157 16.82 -9.49 -12.54
CA GLY A 157 15.53 -8.86 -12.85
C GLY A 157 14.55 -9.77 -13.57
N THR A 158 14.82 -11.06 -13.63
CA THR A 158 13.90 -12.04 -14.24
C THR A 158 12.56 -12.03 -13.51
N PRO A 159 11.43 -11.93 -14.23
CA PRO A 159 10.11 -12.00 -13.62
C PRO A 159 9.88 -13.32 -12.90
N ILE A 160 9.43 -13.25 -11.66
CA ILE A 160 9.07 -14.40 -10.81
C ILE A 160 7.55 -14.43 -10.66
N GLU A 161 6.95 -15.60 -10.74
CA GLU A 161 5.52 -15.78 -10.49
C GLU A 161 5.24 -15.68 -8.99
N ILE A 162 4.18 -14.95 -8.65
CA ILE A 162 3.70 -14.83 -7.27
C ILE A 162 2.68 -15.95 -7.05
N PRO A 163 2.88 -16.84 -6.05
CA PRO A 163 1.94 -17.92 -5.78
C PRO A 163 0.53 -17.41 -5.49
N ASP A 164 -0.46 -18.08 -6.00
CA ASP A 164 -1.86 -17.85 -5.61
C ASP A 164 -2.15 -18.59 -4.30
N PHE A 165 -2.07 -17.88 -3.19
CA PHE A 165 -2.30 -18.43 -1.85
C PHE A 165 -3.75 -18.85 -1.63
N THR A 166 -4.69 -18.30 -2.40
CA THR A 166 -6.12 -18.63 -2.34
C THR A 166 -6.49 -19.85 -3.18
N ARG A 167 -5.56 -20.37 -3.99
CA ARG A 167 -5.80 -21.50 -4.91
C ARG A 167 -6.96 -21.26 -5.89
N GLY A 168 -7.19 -20.01 -6.26
CA GLY A 168 -8.23 -19.60 -7.19
C GLY A 168 -9.45 -18.96 -6.54
N ASP A 169 -9.65 -19.12 -5.25
CA ASP A 169 -10.85 -18.65 -4.53
C ASP A 169 -11.01 -17.12 -4.57
N TRP A 170 -9.92 -16.35 -4.79
CA TRP A 170 -10.01 -14.91 -4.95
C TRP A 170 -10.97 -14.44 -6.05
N ARG A 171 -11.31 -15.32 -7.00
CA ARG A 171 -12.26 -15.03 -8.08
C ARG A 171 -13.69 -14.97 -7.58
N GLU A 172 -13.98 -15.72 -6.53
CA GLU A 172 -15.27 -15.80 -5.88
C GLU A 172 -15.42 -14.75 -4.76
N PHE A 173 -14.31 -14.16 -4.29
CA PHE A 173 -14.37 -13.08 -3.31
C PHE A 173 -15.06 -11.87 -3.93
N GLY A 174 -16.16 -11.48 -3.30
CA GLY A 174 -16.88 -10.26 -3.65
C GLY A 174 -16.01 -9.01 -3.49
N LYS A 175 -16.56 -7.86 -3.84
CA LYS A 175 -15.92 -6.60 -3.46
C LYS A 175 -15.90 -6.53 -1.93
N HIS A 176 -14.76 -6.07 -1.38
CA HIS A 176 -14.72 -5.75 0.04
C HIS A 176 -15.80 -4.72 0.34
N GLU A 177 -16.83 -5.15 1.03
CA GLU A 177 -17.84 -4.27 1.59
C GLU A 177 -17.44 -3.96 3.03
N PHE A 178 -17.63 -2.71 3.41
CA PHE A 178 -17.31 -2.29 4.76
C PHE A 178 -18.49 -2.65 5.67
N TYR A 179 -18.49 -3.87 6.21
CA TYR A 179 -19.57 -4.39 7.04
C TYR A 179 -19.61 -3.72 8.42
N GLY A 180 -20.79 -3.33 8.85
CA GLY A 180 -21.09 -3.02 10.25
C GLY A 180 -20.35 -1.78 10.76
N LEU A 181 -20.74 -0.65 10.24
CA LEU A 181 -20.53 0.62 10.92
C LEU A 181 -21.66 0.88 11.88
#